data_5331f671901607941a384bab400c265e
#
_entry.id   5331f671901607941a384bab400c265e
#
_cell.length_a   1.000
_cell.length_b   1.000
_cell.length_c   1.000
_cell.angle_alpha   90.00
_cell.angle_beta   90.00
_cell.angle_gamma   90.00
#
_symmetry.space_group_name_H-M   'P 1'
#
loop_
_entity.id
_entity.type
_entity.pdbx_description
1 polymer ?
#
loop_
_entity_poly.entity_id
_entity_poly.type
_entity_poly.pdbx_seq_one_letter_code
_entity_poly.pdbx_strand_id
1 'polypeptide(L)'
;ANLLEYLICLGFIDLGYSFCHASAFIRKGKTILCPGWRNVGKTNLLLSFLKDGAEFLSDDWVLIDSNGSLFSLPKRINLLHYNYRPNMDTIKKFDPILSVFSDTILQIIEGNKYKYTDLSGTQLKDSLKRRVHFEDLFKRDKVEKSENIDFIFFLNHDNAKDKVSINKCNIKNIKNRMIRILDYEQKPFKLAYDFYKFYTGKSSHLIDSARKINDNVLSEAFRDTSKVFQIDIPDQNQSELIKQHIIRIVGQ
;
A
#
# COMPACT_ATOMS: atom_id res chain seq x y z
N ALA A 1 -6.21 1.66 11.56
CA ALA A 1 -5.86 0.28 11.89
C ALA A 1 -6.78 -0.23 12.99
N ASN A 2 -7.19 -1.48 12.89
CA ASN A 2 -7.98 -2.17 13.90
C ASN A 2 -7.01 -2.63 15.02
N LEU A 3 -7.46 -2.66 16.28
CA LEU A 3 -6.67 -3.15 17.42
C LEU A 3 -6.07 -4.54 17.15
N LEU A 4 -6.86 -5.44 16.55
CA LEU A 4 -6.42 -6.79 16.19
C LEU A 4 -5.26 -6.77 15.17
N GLU A 5 -5.32 -5.92 14.14
CA GLU A 5 -4.22 -5.77 13.17
C GLU A 5 -2.92 -5.35 13.88
N TYR A 6 -3.03 -4.47 14.86
CA TYR A 6 -1.85 -4.05 15.62
C TYR A 6 -1.26 -5.17 16.49
N LEU A 7 -2.10 -5.93 17.17
CA LEU A 7 -1.65 -7.08 17.96
C LEU A 7 -0.96 -8.14 17.09
N ILE A 8 -1.49 -8.38 15.90
CA ILE A 8 -0.85 -9.26 14.91
C ILE A 8 0.51 -8.69 14.50
N CYS A 9 0.59 -7.37 14.23
CA CYS A 9 1.87 -6.73 13.93
C CYS A 9 2.90 -6.90 15.05
N LEU A 10 2.51 -6.76 16.32
CA LEU A 10 3.41 -6.98 17.46
C LEU A 10 3.93 -8.41 17.52
N GLY A 11 3.07 -9.40 17.28
CA GLY A 11 3.48 -10.81 17.23
C GLY A 11 4.55 -11.06 16.15
N PHE A 12 4.40 -10.49 14.97
CA PHE A 12 5.40 -10.61 13.90
C PHE A 12 6.69 -9.82 14.21
N ILE A 13 6.58 -8.66 14.87
CA ILE A 13 7.76 -7.89 15.31
C ILE A 13 8.57 -8.69 16.31
N ASP A 14 7.93 -9.41 17.23
CA ASP A 14 8.58 -10.30 18.19
C ASP A 14 9.32 -11.46 17.50
N LEU A 15 8.82 -11.90 16.35
CA LEU A 15 9.45 -12.92 15.51
C LEU A 15 10.52 -12.37 14.55
N GLY A 16 10.89 -11.10 14.65
CA GLY A 16 11.93 -10.48 13.83
C GLY A 16 11.49 -10.00 12.45
N TYR A 17 10.20 -9.80 12.24
CA TYR A 17 9.66 -9.21 11.02
C TYR A 17 9.30 -7.74 11.21
N SER A 18 9.23 -7.01 10.10
CA SER A 18 8.68 -5.66 10.04
C SER A 18 7.53 -5.57 9.04
N PHE A 19 6.67 -4.59 9.24
CA PHE A 19 5.58 -4.28 8.31
C PHE A 19 5.92 -3.05 7.48
N CYS A 20 5.48 -3.05 6.24
CA CYS A 20 5.54 -1.91 5.37
C CYS A 20 4.16 -1.60 4.77
N HIS A 21 3.74 -0.36 4.85
CA HIS A 21 2.53 0.11 4.17
C HIS A 21 2.84 0.34 2.69
N ALA A 22 2.69 -0.72 1.90
CA ALA A 22 3.11 -0.78 0.51
C ALA A 22 2.18 -1.71 -0.30
N SER A 23 2.26 -1.60 -1.62
CA SER A 23 1.94 -2.70 -2.53
C SER A 23 3.22 -3.37 -3.02
N ALA A 24 3.15 -4.68 -3.29
CA ALA A 24 4.28 -5.46 -3.78
C ALA A 24 3.84 -6.45 -4.87
N PHE A 25 4.66 -6.59 -5.91
CA PHE A 25 4.41 -7.46 -7.05
C PHE A 25 5.71 -7.89 -7.72
N ILE A 26 5.64 -8.95 -8.52
CA ILE A 26 6.77 -9.45 -9.29
C ILE A 26 6.48 -9.23 -10.78
N ARG A 27 7.44 -8.65 -11.49
CA ARG A 27 7.37 -8.44 -12.92
C ARG A 27 8.65 -8.91 -13.61
N LYS A 28 8.51 -9.88 -14.53
CA LYS A 28 9.67 -10.49 -15.23
C LYS A 28 10.75 -10.96 -14.25
N GLY A 29 10.34 -11.64 -13.17
CA GLY A 29 11.24 -12.14 -12.13
C GLY A 29 11.88 -11.06 -11.25
N LYS A 30 11.43 -9.79 -11.34
CA LYS A 30 11.90 -8.69 -10.48
C LYS A 30 10.86 -8.30 -9.47
N THR A 31 11.23 -8.29 -8.20
CA THR A 31 10.37 -7.90 -7.09
C THR A 31 10.39 -6.39 -6.90
N ILE A 32 9.21 -5.81 -6.94
CA ILE A 32 8.98 -4.38 -6.86
C ILE A 32 8.16 -4.08 -5.60
N LEU A 33 8.71 -3.23 -4.73
CA LEU A 33 8.04 -2.73 -3.54
C LEU A 33 7.66 -1.26 -3.76
N CYS A 34 6.37 -0.93 -3.59
CA CYS A 34 5.84 0.41 -3.76
C CYS A 34 5.28 0.96 -2.43
N PRO A 35 6.13 1.44 -1.50
CA PRO A 35 5.67 2.07 -0.28
C PRO A 35 5.14 3.49 -0.54
N GLY A 36 4.28 3.97 0.35
CA GLY A 36 3.76 5.33 0.26
C GLY A 36 2.61 5.57 1.25
N TRP A 37 2.24 6.84 1.39
CA TRP A 37 1.15 7.25 2.26
C TRP A 37 -0.21 6.70 1.79
N ARG A 38 -1.23 6.81 2.63
CA ARG A 38 -2.62 6.48 2.26
C ARG A 38 -3.05 7.28 1.03
N ASN A 39 -3.87 6.68 0.20
CA ASN A 39 -4.50 7.29 -0.98
C ASN A 39 -3.53 7.88 -2.03
N VAL A 40 -2.25 7.50 -2.03
CA VAL A 40 -1.26 7.95 -3.01
C VAL A 40 -1.33 7.18 -4.35
N GLY A 41 -2.28 6.25 -4.49
CA GLY A 41 -2.48 5.48 -5.74
C GLY A 41 -1.78 4.13 -5.80
N LYS A 42 -1.24 3.58 -4.67
CA LYS A 42 -0.56 2.26 -4.63
C LYS A 42 -1.39 1.15 -5.25
N THR A 43 -2.64 0.99 -4.82
CA THR A 43 -3.55 -0.05 -5.32
C THR A 43 -3.85 0.13 -6.82
N ASN A 44 -4.06 1.36 -7.33
CA ASN A 44 -4.26 1.59 -8.75
C ASN A 44 -3.03 1.21 -9.58
N LEU A 45 -1.84 1.57 -9.09
CA LEU A 45 -0.59 1.19 -9.73
C LEU A 45 -0.43 -0.33 -9.76
N LEU A 46 -0.64 -1.01 -8.62
CA LEU A 46 -0.61 -2.46 -8.53
C LEU A 46 -1.57 -3.09 -9.53
N LEU A 47 -2.86 -2.69 -9.54
CA LEU A 47 -3.86 -3.21 -10.44
C LEU A 47 -3.48 -3.01 -11.91
N SER A 48 -2.83 -1.90 -12.27
CA SER A 48 -2.36 -1.65 -13.63
C SER A 48 -1.26 -2.62 -14.06
N PHE A 49 -0.36 -3.02 -13.16
CA PHE A 49 0.65 -4.04 -13.42
C PHE A 49 0.06 -5.45 -13.50
N LEU A 50 -0.91 -5.76 -12.63
CA LEU A 50 -1.58 -7.06 -12.62
C LEU A 50 -2.37 -7.31 -13.91
N LYS A 51 -2.95 -6.28 -14.52
CA LYS A 51 -3.57 -6.37 -15.85
C LYS A 51 -2.58 -6.83 -16.94
N ASP A 52 -1.32 -6.42 -16.83
CA ASP A 52 -0.24 -6.78 -17.76
C ASP A 52 0.50 -8.07 -17.37
N GLY A 53 -0.08 -8.88 -16.48
CA GLY A 53 0.44 -10.18 -16.13
C GLY A 53 1.51 -10.20 -15.03
N ALA A 54 1.75 -9.09 -14.31
CA ALA A 54 2.58 -9.14 -13.12
C ALA A 54 1.98 -10.08 -12.07
N GLU A 55 2.83 -10.69 -11.25
CA GLU A 55 2.42 -11.59 -10.19
C GLU A 55 2.14 -10.77 -8.92
N PHE A 56 1.00 -11.05 -8.27
CA PHE A 56 0.60 -10.37 -7.05
C PHE A 56 1.32 -10.97 -5.85
N LEU A 57 1.92 -10.11 -5.03
CA LEU A 57 2.49 -10.51 -3.75
C LEU A 57 1.64 -9.96 -2.59
N SER A 58 1.45 -8.65 -2.49
CA SER A 58 0.64 -8.06 -1.41
C SER A 58 0.14 -6.66 -1.76
N ASP A 59 -0.95 -6.24 -1.08
CA ASP A 59 -1.45 -4.86 -1.12
C ASP A 59 -1.74 -4.36 0.30
N ASP A 60 -1.59 -3.05 0.51
CA ASP A 60 -1.81 -2.31 1.75
C ASP A 60 -0.75 -2.61 2.84
N TRP A 61 -0.44 -3.86 3.13
CA TRP A 61 0.60 -4.28 4.06
C TRP A 61 1.46 -5.40 3.48
N VAL A 62 2.76 -5.26 3.62
CA VAL A 62 3.77 -6.25 3.25
C VAL A 62 4.57 -6.61 4.49
N LEU A 63 4.81 -7.88 4.71
CA LEU A 63 5.69 -8.36 5.78
C LEU A 63 7.11 -8.53 5.22
N ILE A 64 8.11 -8.07 5.96
CA ILE A 64 9.52 -8.05 5.53
C ILE A 64 10.37 -8.63 6.64
N ASP A 65 11.29 -9.56 6.31
CA ASP A 65 12.32 -10.03 7.23
C ASP A 65 13.64 -9.26 7.07
N SER A 66 14.60 -9.51 7.96
CA SER A 66 15.92 -8.86 7.95
C SER A 66 16.77 -9.24 6.73
N ASN A 67 16.45 -10.32 6.02
CA ASN A 67 17.14 -10.73 4.79
C ASN A 67 16.59 -10.02 3.54
N GLY A 68 15.54 -9.22 3.69
CA GLY A 68 14.88 -8.54 2.56
C GLY A 68 13.86 -9.41 1.84
N SER A 69 13.47 -10.56 2.42
CA SER A 69 12.37 -11.34 1.88
C SER A 69 11.04 -10.65 2.15
N LEU A 70 10.16 -10.65 1.16
CA LEU A 70 8.79 -10.15 1.25
C LEU A 70 7.81 -11.31 1.34
N PHE A 71 6.82 -11.16 2.21
CA PHE A 71 5.79 -12.16 2.42
C PHE A 71 4.41 -11.56 2.16
N SER A 72 3.58 -12.35 1.47
CA SER A 72 2.17 -12.05 1.29
C SER A 72 1.42 -12.15 2.61
N LEU A 73 0.50 -11.22 2.83
CA LEU A 73 -0.47 -11.32 3.90
C LEU A 73 -1.81 -11.79 3.33
N PRO A 74 -2.62 -12.57 4.09
CA PRO A 74 -3.94 -13.01 3.66
C PRO A 74 -4.96 -11.86 3.73
N LYS A 75 -4.65 -10.76 3.04
CA LYS A 75 -5.44 -9.55 3.05
C LYS A 75 -6.14 -9.33 1.71
N ARG A 76 -7.39 -8.87 1.76
CA ARG A 76 -8.16 -8.54 0.57
C ARG A 76 -7.72 -7.20 0.01
N ILE A 77 -7.79 -7.05 -1.30
CA ILE A 77 -7.61 -5.75 -1.98
C ILE A 77 -8.79 -4.85 -1.62
N ASN A 78 -8.50 -3.64 -1.14
CA ASN A 78 -9.53 -2.65 -0.85
C ASN A 78 -9.81 -1.82 -2.12
N LEU A 79 -10.94 -2.06 -2.77
CA LEU A 79 -11.44 -1.19 -3.85
C LEU A 79 -12.22 -0.04 -3.25
N LEU A 80 -11.79 1.17 -3.52
CA LEU A 80 -12.44 2.43 -3.16
C LEU A 80 -12.97 3.10 -4.43
N HIS A 81 -13.86 4.09 -4.31
CA HIS A 81 -14.50 4.74 -5.46
C HIS A 81 -13.52 5.17 -6.58
N TYR A 82 -12.34 5.68 -6.23
CA TYR A 82 -11.32 6.12 -7.20
C TYR A 82 -10.56 4.96 -7.87
N ASN A 83 -10.73 3.71 -7.40
CA ASN A 83 -10.13 2.54 -8.05
C ASN A 83 -10.98 2.03 -9.22
N TYR A 84 -12.27 2.39 -9.29
CA TYR A 84 -13.19 1.81 -10.26
C TYR A 84 -12.92 2.29 -11.69
N ARG A 85 -12.88 3.62 -11.93
CA ARG A 85 -12.69 4.17 -13.30
C ARG A 85 -11.48 3.56 -14.02
N PRO A 86 -10.25 3.58 -13.46
CA PRO A 86 -9.08 3.03 -14.14
C PRO A 86 -9.10 1.50 -14.24
N ASN A 87 -9.99 0.81 -13.51
CA ASN A 87 -10.05 -0.65 -13.45
C ASN A 87 -11.40 -1.25 -13.87
N MET A 88 -12.25 -0.46 -14.53
CA MET A 88 -13.62 -0.85 -14.86
C MET A 88 -13.69 -2.17 -15.64
N ASP A 89 -12.80 -2.39 -16.62
CA ASP A 89 -12.78 -3.62 -17.41
C ASP A 89 -12.51 -4.87 -16.56
N THR A 90 -11.61 -4.76 -15.59
CA THR A 90 -11.31 -5.85 -14.64
C THR A 90 -12.50 -6.11 -13.73
N ILE A 91 -13.13 -5.04 -13.23
CA ILE A 91 -14.31 -5.12 -12.36
C ILE A 91 -15.48 -5.71 -13.11
N LYS A 92 -15.70 -5.34 -14.39
CA LYS A 92 -16.75 -5.89 -15.22
C LYS A 92 -16.61 -7.40 -15.46
N LYS A 93 -15.38 -7.88 -15.63
CA LYS A 93 -15.10 -9.32 -15.76
C LYS A 93 -15.32 -10.08 -14.44
N PHE A 94 -15.03 -9.43 -13.32
CA PHE A 94 -15.22 -9.99 -11.98
C PHE A 94 -16.69 -10.01 -11.58
N ASP A 95 -17.38 -8.86 -11.68
CA ASP A 95 -18.79 -8.68 -11.33
C ASP A 95 -19.44 -7.65 -12.27
N PRO A 96 -20.17 -8.12 -13.30
CA PRO A 96 -20.85 -7.24 -14.24
C PRO A 96 -21.87 -6.30 -13.58
N ILE A 97 -22.60 -6.79 -12.56
CA ILE A 97 -23.62 -6.01 -11.86
C ILE A 97 -22.94 -4.89 -11.05
N LEU A 98 -21.88 -5.19 -10.33
CA LEU A 98 -21.09 -4.21 -9.60
C LEU A 98 -20.50 -3.16 -10.56
N SER A 99 -20.09 -3.55 -11.76
CA SER A 99 -19.58 -2.63 -12.78
C SER A 99 -20.62 -1.61 -13.19
N VAL A 100 -21.84 -2.03 -13.53
CA VAL A 100 -22.95 -1.14 -13.91
C VAL A 100 -23.34 -0.23 -12.73
N PHE A 101 -23.49 -0.80 -11.54
CA PHE A 101 -23.84 -0.06 -10.33
C PHE A 101 -22.78 1.00 -10.00
N SER A 102 -21.50 0.64 -10.04
CA SER A 102 -20.41 1.56 -9.75
C SER A 102 -20.28 2.66 -10.78
N ASP A 103 -20.47 2.36 -12.07
CA ASP A 103 -20.46 3.37 -13.13
C ASP A 103 -21.58 4.41 -12.94
N THR A 104 -22.79 3.96 -12.63
CA THR A 104 -23.93 4.84 -12.35
C THR A 104 -23.65 5.74 -11.13
N ILE A 105 -23.13 5.20 -10.04
CA ILE A 105 -22.81 6.00 -8.85
C ILE A 105 -21.69 7.01 -9.15
N LEU A 106 -20.66 6.60 -9.88
CA LEU A 106 -19.56 7.50 -10.24
C LEU A 106 -20.06 8.65 -11.14
N GLN A 107 -20.97 8.38 -12.07
CA GLN A 107 -21.60 9.44 -12.87
C GLN A 107 -22.37 10.42 -12.00
N ILE A 108 -23.10 9.96 -10.99
CA ILE A 108 -23.82 10.82 -10.02
C ILE A 108 -22.82 11.66 -9.22
N ILE A 109 -21.72 11.07 -8.71
CA ILE A 109 -20.69 11.77 -7.93
C ILE A 109 -20.00 12.84 -8.79
N GLU A 110 -19.67 12.54 -10.04
CA GLU A 110 -18.96 13.43 -10.97
C GLU A 110 -19.88 14.50 -11.56
N GLY A 111 -21.13 14.15 -11.85
CA GLY A 111 -22.14 15.06 -12.41
C GLY A 111 -22.69 16.08 -11.41
N ASN A 112 -22.74 15.71 -10.16
CA ASN A 112 -23.12 16.64 -9.09
C ASN A 112 -21.90 17.49 -8.70
N LYS A 113 -21.92 18.78 -9.04
CA LYS A 113 -20.98 19.81 -8.55
C LYS A 113 -21.06 20.04 -7.03
N TYR A 114 -21.62 19.10 -6.27
CA TYR A 114 -21.69 19.19 -4.82
C TYR A 114 -20.28 19.06 -4.24
N LYS A 115 -19.91 20.08 -3.47
CA LYS A 115 -18.69 20.08 -2.66
C LYS A 115 -18.64 18.78 -1.86
N TYR A 116 -17.55 18.07 -1.95
CA TYR A 116 -17.25 16.75 -1.37
C TYR A 116 -17.41 16.61 0.16
N THR A 117 -18.02 17.57 0.80
CA THR A 117 -18.27 17.66 2.25
C THR A 117 -19.69 17.26 2.67
N ASP A 118 -20.60 16.97 1.70
CA ASP A 118 -21.96 16.56 2.00
C ASP A 118 -22.02 15.11 2.46
N LEU A 119 -22.78 14.83 3.52
CA LEU A 119 -23.03 13.48 4.05
C LEU A 119 -23.47 12.49 2.96
N SER A 120 -24.26 12.95 1.98
CA SER A 120 -24.71 12.16 0.83
C SER A 120 -23.56 11.71 -0.08
N GLY A 121 -22.60 12.60 -0.38
CA GLY A 121 -21.44 12.27 -1.19
C GLY A 121 -20.49 11.26 -0.53
N THR A 122 -20.34 11.34 0.79
CA THR A 122 -19.57 10.38 1.58
C THR A 122 -20.23 9.01 1.60
N GLN A 123 -21.56 8.94 1.79
CA GLN A 123 -22.31 7.68 1.78
C GLN A 123 -22.25 6.99 0.42
N LEU A 124 -22.38 7.73 -0.70
CA LEU A 124 -22.25 7.19 -2.05
C LEU A 124 -20.85 6.61 -2.29
N LYS A 125 -19.79 7.30 -1.88
CA LYS A 125 -18.41 6.78 -1.98
C LYS A 125 -18.21 5.53 -1.14
N ASP A 126 -18.76 5.49 0.07
CA ASP A 126 -18.66 4.33 0.96
C ASP A 126 -19.47 3.14 0.42
N SER A 127 -20.57 3.38 -0.31
CA SER A 127 -21.33 2.32 -0.96
C SER A 127 -20.53 1.57 -2.04
N LEU A 128 -19.51 2.21 -2.63
CA LEU A 128 -18.59 1.60 -3.59
C LEU A 128 -17.43 0.84 -2.94
N LYS A 129 -17.24 0.95 -1.62
CA LYS A 129 -16.16 0.26 -0.93
C LYS A 129 -16.37 -1.25 -0.95
N ARG A 130 -15.42 -1.98 -1.53
CA ARG A 130 -15.42 -3.45 -1.57
C ARG A 130 -14.06 -3.99 -1.16
N ARG A 131 -14.11 -5.18 -0.55
CA ARG A 131 -12.93 -5.98 -0.23
C ARG A 131 -12.98 -7.27 -1.03
N VAL A 132 -12.07 -7.43 -1.95
CA VAL A 132 -12.04 -8.57 -2.89
C VAL A 132 -10.75 -9.36 -2.73
N HIS A 133 -10.81 -10.68 -2.88
CA HIS A 133 -9.61 -11.49 -2.96
C HIS A 133 -8.96 -11.30 -4.33
N PHE A 134 -7.63 -11.34 -4.36
CA PHE A 134 -6.89 -11.25 -5.61
C PHE A 134 -7.27 -12.37 -6.57
N GLU A 135 -7.39 -13.58 -6.05
CA GLU A 135 -7.73 -14.81 -6.77
C GLU A 135 -9.11 -14.70 -7.45
N ASP A 136 -10.07 -14.05 -6.78
CA ASP A 136 -11.39 -13.82 -7.34
C ASP A 136 -11.36 -12.81 -8.49
N LEU A 137 -10.57 -11.72 -8.32
CA LEU A 137 -10.50 -10.61 -9.26
C LEU A 137 -9.73 -10.97 -10.54
N PHE A 138 -8.63 -11.73 -10.42
CA PHE A 138 -7.73 -12.02 -11.54
C PHE A 138 -7.73 -13.49 -11.97
N LYS A 139 -8.40 -14.39 -11.25
CA LYS A 139 -8.45 -15.86 -11.52
C LYS A 139 -7.05 -16.48 -11.62
N ARG A 140 -6.14 -16.03 -10.75
CA ARG A 140 -4.76 -16.48 -10.64
C ARG A 140 -4.38 -16.59 -9.17
N ASP A 141 -3.42 -17.46 -8.85
CA ASP A 141 -2.87 -17.56 -7.50
C ASP A 141 -1.91 -16.40 -7.21
N LYS A 142 -1.85 -15.99 -5.95
CA LYS A 142 -0.86 -15.02 -5.47
C LYS A 142 0.46 -15.71 -5.19
N VAL A 143 1.54 -14.92 -5.20
CA VAL A 143 2.85 -15.35 -4.72
C VAL A 143 2.89 -15.20 -3.20
N GLU A 144 3.30 -16.25 -2.49
CA GLU A 144 3.35 -16.24 -1.02
C GLU A 144 4.60 -15.53 -0.49
N LYS A 145 5.73 -15.64 -1.21
CA LYS A 145 7.02 -15.11 -0.79
C LYS A 145 7.87 -14.67 -1.99
N SER A 146 8.68 -13.63 -1.79
CA SER A 146 9.80 -13.27 -2.66
C SER A 146 11.06 -13.10 -1.83
N GLU A 147 12.19 -13.66 -2.28
CA GLU A 147 13.42 -13.71 -1.51
C GLU A 147 14.18 -12.39 -1.46
N ASN A 148 13.97 -11.50 -2.43
CA ASN A 148 14.75 -10.26 -2.55
C ASN A 148 13.88 -9.09 -3.01
N ILE A 149 14.29 -7.87 -2.69
CA ILE A 149 13.71 -6.63 -3.19
C ILE A 149 14.64 -6.07 -4.27
N ASP A 150 14.22 -6.16 -5.53
CA ASP A 150 15.03 -5.61 -6.65
C ASP A 150 14.87 -4.09 -6.76
N PHE A 151 13.64 -3.57 -6.55
CA PHE A 151 13.34 -2.16 -6.71
C PHE A 151 12.42 -1.65 -5.61
N ILE A 152 12.68 -0.43 -5.15
CA ILE A 152 11.76 0.33 -4.28
C ILE A 152 11.34 1.61 -5.00
N PHE A 153 10.03 1.79 -5.20
CA PHE A 153 9.45 3.02 -5.71
C PHE A 153 8.55 3.66 -4.66
N PHE A 154 9.08 4.62 -3.92
CA PHE A 154 8.30 5.35 -2.91
C PHE A 154 7.36 6.34 -3.57
N LEU A 155 6.06 6.10 -3.44
CA LEU A 155 5.03 6.99 -3.99
C LEU A 155 4.78 8.16 -3.04
N ASN A 156 4.90 9.36 -3.55
CA ASN A 156 4.71 10.61 -2.83
C ASN A 156 3.69 11.50 -3.57
N HIS A 157 2.69 11.99 -2.85
CA HIS A 157 1.76 12.96 -3.41
C HIS A 157 2.36 14.37 -3.25
N ASP A 158 2.49 15.11 -4.35
CA ASP A 158 3.10 16.44 -4.37
C ASP A 158 2.29 17.39 -5.25
N ASN A 159 1.37 18.14 -4.62
CA ASN A 159 0.50 19.09 -5.31
C ASN A 159 1.24 20.31 -5.88
N ALA A 160 2.51 20.52 -5.51
CA ALA A 160 3.33 21.59 -6.06
C ALA A 160 3.95 21.22 -7.41
N LYS A 161 3.79 19.97 -7.86
CA LYS A 161 4.27 19.49 -9.15
C LYS A 161 3.15 19.48 -10.18
N ASP A 162 3.48 19.88 -11.40
CA ASP A 162 2.55 19.82 -12.54
C ASP A 162 2.59 18.47 -13.26
N LYS A 163 3.68 17.71 -13.08
CA LYS A 163 3.93 16.43 -13.78
C LYS A 163 4.54 15.40 -12.83
N VAL A 164 4.30 14.12 -13.15
CA VAL A 164 5.00 13.00 -12.49
C VAL A 164 6.50 13.16 -12.67
N SER A 165 7.24 13.07 -11.58
CA SER A 165 8.70 13.04 -11.61
C SER A 165 9.23 11.82 -10.86
N ILE A 166 10.34 11.23 -11.35
CA ILE A 166 11.00 10.10 -10.72
C ILE A 166 12.45 10.44 -10.48
N ASN A 167 12.86 10.35 -9.23
CA ASN A 167 14.20 10.68 -8.79
C ASN A 167 14.82 9.51 -8.01
N LYS A 168 16.09 9.22 -8.28
CA LYS A 168 16.84 8.27 -7.45
C LYS A 168 16.99 8.82 -6.04
N CYS A 169 16.75 7.98 -5.03
CA CYS A 169 16.74 8.40 -3.64
C CYS A 169 17.67 7.56 -2.77
N ASN A 170 18.06 8.15 -1.65
CA ASN A 170 18.78 7.43 -0.61
C ASN A 170 17.81 6.54 0.17
N ILE A 171 18.14 5.26 0.31
CA ILE A 171 17.34 4.27 1.02
C ILE A 171 17.06 4.67 2.48
N LYS A 172 18.01 5.28 3.17
CA LYS A 172 17.85 5.76 4.54
C LYS A 172 16.69 6.74 4.69
N ASN A 173 16.54 7.67 3.71
CA ASN A 173 15.44 8.63 3.72
C ASN A 173 14.09 7.92 3.52
N ILE A 174 14.02 6.98 2.59
CA ILE A 174 12.81 6.21 2.30
C ILE A 174 12.44 5.34 3.51
N LYS A 175 13.39 4.61 4.09
CA LYS A 175 13.19 3.83 5.30
C LYS A 175 12.62 4.67 6.44
N ASN A 176 13.20 5.84 6.71
CA ASN A 176 12.70 6.74 7.76
C ASN A 176 11.26 7.19 7.51
N ARG A 177 10.87 7.41 6.25
CA ARG A 177 9.48 7.74 5.90
C ARG A 177 8.55 6.55 6.10
N MET A 178 8.98 5.34 5.75
CA MET A 178 8.21 4.10 6.00
C MET A 178 7.96 3.91 7.49
N ILE A 179 8.97 4.08 8.34
CA ILE A 179 8.81 4.01 9.80
C ILE A 179 7.82 5.07 10.32
N ARG A 180 7.86 6.29 9.80
CA ARG A 180 6.90 7.34 10.19
C ARG A 180 5.46 7.01 9.76
N ILE A 181 5.28 6.39 8.60
CA ILE A 181 3.96 5.91 8.16
C ILE A 181 3.46 4.84 9.13
N LEU A 182 4.31 3.88 9.48
CA LEU A 182 3.98 2.82 10.44
C LEU A 182 3.62 3.40 11.82
N ASP A 183 4.41 4.34 12.32
CA ASP A 183 4.13 5.05 13.58
C ASP A 183 2.77 5.75 13.59
N TYR A 184 2.42 6.40 12.47
CA TYR A 184 1.14 7.07 12.32
C TYR A 184 -0.04 6.08 12.31
N GLU A 185 0.09 4.97 11.57
CA GLU A 185 -0.94 3.92 11.51
C GLU A 185 -1.19 3.29 12.88
N GLN A 186 -0.16 3.22 13.71
CA GLN A 186 -0.21 2.65 15.05
C GLN A 186 -0.61 3.64 16.15
N LYS A 187 -0.77 4.92 15.82
CA LYS A 187 -1.04 6.00 16.80
C LYS A 187 -2.23 5.69 17.74
N PRO A 188 -3.39 5.19 17.28
CA PRO A 188 -4.52 4.92 18.18
C PRO A 188 -4.19 3.88 19.26
N PHE A 189 -3.42 2.84 18.89
CA PHE A 189 -3.00 1.83 19.85
C PHE A 189 -1.96 2.39 20.83
N LYS A 190 -0.96 3.13 20.35
CA LYS A 190 0.07 3.75 21.21
C LYS A 190 -0.57 4.67 22.24
N LEU A 191 -1.57 5.44 21.85
CA LEU A 191 -2.33 6.27 22.78
C LEU A 191 -3.04 5.42 23.86
N ALA A 192 -3.72 4.35 23.48
CA ALA A 192 -4.36 3.44 24.43
C ALA A 192 -3.35 2.77 25.38
N TYR A 193 -2.17 2.42 24.86
CA TYR A 193 -1.08 1.86 25.68
C TYR A 193 -0.50 2.89 26.66
N ASP A 194 -0.37 4.15 26.26
CA ASP A 194 0.10 5.21 27.17
C ASP A 194 -0.90 5.44 28.31
N PHE A 195 -2.21 5.40 28.05
CA PHE A 195 -3.23 5.40 29.11
C PHE A 195 -3.10 4.18 30.03
N TYR A 196 -2.89 2.98 29.46
CA TYR A 196 -2.69 1.78 30.26
C TYR A 196 -1.47 1.92 31.20
N LYS A 197 -0.33 2.41 30.69
CA LYS A 197 0.86 2.68 31.53
C LYS A 197 0.59 3.68 32.64
N PHE A 198 -0.12 4.76 32.29
CA PHE A 198 -0.45 5.81 33.28
C PHE A 198 -1.29 5.26 34.44
N TYR A 199 -2.32 4.47 34.17
CA TYR A 199 -3.21 3.96 35.20
C TYR A 199 -2.66 2.76 35.98
N THR A 200 -1.86 1.92 35.36
CA THR A 200 -1.42 0.65 35.95
C THR A 200 0.03 0.68 36.48
N GLY A 201 0.83 1.65 36.03
CA GLY A 201 2.27 1.67 36.24
C GLY A 201 3.03 0.55 35.52
N LYS A 202 2.34 -0.26 34.68
CA LYS A 202 2.94 -1.41 33.97
C LYS A 202 3.32 -1.03 32.55
N SER A 203 4.42 -1.64 32.04
CA SER A 203 4.88 -1.48 30.66
C SER A 203 5.14 -2.82 30.00
N SER A 204 5.23 -2.82 28.67
CA SER A 204 5.60 -3.98 27.86
C SER A 204 6.87 -3.65 27.09
N HIS A 205 7.94 -4.41 27.36
CA HIS A 205 9.21 -4.24 26.64
C HIS A 205 9.04 -4.38 25.12
N LEU A 206 8.20 -5.30 24.65
CA LEU A 206 7.93 -5.49 23.23
C LEU A 206 7.31 -4.23 22.59
N ILE A 207 6.30 -3.65 23.23
CA ILE A 207 5.63 -2.45 22.69
C ILE A 207 6.58 -1.24 22.71
N ASP A 208 7.34 -1.07 23.80
CA ASP A 208 8.27 0.05 23.95
C ASP A 208 9.45 -0.06 22.97
N SER A 209 9.89 -1.28 22.62
CA SER A 209 10.99 -1.53 21.68
C SER A 209 10.55 -1.73 20.22
N ALA A 210 9.26 -1.89 19.94
CA ALA A 210 8.75 -2.24 18.61
C ALA A 210 9.27 -1.33 17.47
N ARG A 211 9.36 -0.02 17.72
CA ARG A 211 9.91 0.92 16.74
C ARG A 211 11.38 0.65 16.42
N LYS A 212 12.19 0.36 17.43
CA LYS A 212 13.63 0.06 17.28
C LYS A 212 13.82 -1.26 16.53
N ILE A 213 12.98 -2.26 16.83
CA ILE A 213 13.01 -3.55 16.12
C ILE A 213 12.67 -3.35 14.64
N ASN A 214 11.58 -2.63 14.34
CA ASN A 214 11.21 -2.30 12.96
C ASN A 214 12.35 -1.56 12.22
N ASP A 215 12.97 -0.57 12.85
CA ASP A 215 14.09 0.17 12.25
C ASP A 215 15.29 -0.72 11.95
N ASN A 216 15.63 -1.63 12.85
CA ASN A 216 16.71 -2.60 12.67
C ASN A 216 16.40 -3.56 11.52
N VAL A 217 15.22 -4.19 11.53
CA VAL A 217 14.81 -5.15 10.49
C VAL A 217 14.83 -4.49 9.10
N LEU A 218 14.25 -3.28 8.95
CA LEU A 218 14.26 -2.58 7.67
C LEU A 218 15.66 -2.09 7.27
N SER A 219 16.54 -1.79 8.23
CA SER A 219 17.93 -1.41 7.94
C SER A 219 18.71 -2.57 7.34
N GLU A 220 18.54 -3.77 7.90
CA GLU A 220 19.15 -4.98 7.39
C GLU A 220 18.54 -5.39 6.04
N ALA A 221 17.21 -5.44 5.96
CA ALA A 221 16.47 -5.80 4.76
C ALA A 221 16.85 -4.97 3.53
N PHE A 222 17.18 -3.69 3.73
CA PHE A 222 17.48 -2.77 2.64
C PHE A 222 18.97 -2.50 2.45
N ARG A 223 19.85 -3.21 3.17
CA ARG A 223 21.30 -2.97 3.15
C ARG A 223 21.87 -2.93 1.73
N ASP A 224 21.48 -3.90 0.91
CA ASP A 224 22.00 -4.10 -0.44
C ASP A 224 21.09 -3.52 -1.54
N THR A 225 19.99 -2.88 -1.15
CA THR A 225 19.02 -2.32 -2.12
C THR A 225 19.52 -0.98 -2.65
N SER A 226 20.04 -0.99 -3.88
CA SER A 226 20.60 0.20 -4.56
C SER A 226 19.62 0.90 -5.52
N LYS A 227 18.56 0.19 -5.95
CA LYS A 227 17.57 0.67 -6.92
C LYS A 227 16.36 1.26 -6.23
N VAL A 228 16.55 2.44 -5.66
CA VAL A 228 15.56 3.16 -4.83
C VAL A 228 15.20 4.47 -5.48
N PHE A 229 13.91 4.67 -5.70
CA PHE A 229 13.35 5.83 -6.38
C PHE A 229 12.19 6.43 -5.59
N GLN A 230 12.05 7.76 -5.65
CA GLN A 230 10.85 8.46 -5.26
C GLN A 230 10.08 8.90 -6.51
N ILE A 231 8.78 8.66 -6.50
CA ILE A 231 7.85 9.12 -7.54
C ILE A 231 6.96 10.19 -6.93
N ASP A 232 7.12 11.42 -7.38
CA ASP A 232 6.25 12.54 -7.01
C ASP A 232 5.07 12.61 -7.97
N ILE A 233 3.87 12.55 -7.42
CA ILE A 233 2.61 12.39 -8.14
C ILE A 233 1.74 13.62 -7.86
N PRO A 234 1.44 14.45 -8.87
CA PRO A 234 0.55 15.61 -8.71
C PRO A 234 -0.92 15.22 -8.55
N ASP A 235 -1.35 14.11 -9.19
CA ASP A 235 -2.72 13.61 -9.14
C ASP A 235 -2.73 12.07 -9.00
N GLN A 236 -3.75 11.54 -8.29
CA GLN A 236 -3.92 10.10 -8.03
C GLN A 236 -4.24 9.27 -9.30
N ASN A 237 -4.75 9.90 -10.37
CA ASN A 237 -5.23 9.21 -11.56
C ASN A 237 -4.14 8.91 -12.61
N GLN A 238 -2.86 8.99 -12.25
CA GLN A 238 -1.73 8.83 -13.19
C GLN A 238 -1.06 7.45 -13.14
N SER A 239 -1.76 6.43 -12.66
CA SER A 239 -1.20 5.08 -12.48
C SER A 239 -0.59 4.49 -13.77
N GLU A 240 -1.19 4.73 -14.93
CA GLU A 240 -0.67 4.23 -16.21
C GLU A 240 0.64 4.92 -16.63
N LEU A 241 0.72 6.25 -16.45
CA LEU A 241 1.94 7.00 -16.71
C LEU A 241 3.08 6.57 -15.76
N ILE A 242 2.77 6.41 -14.47
CA ILE A 242 3.72 5.90 -13.47
C ILE A 242 4.21 4.50 -13.86
N LYS A 243 3.29 3.62 -14.27
CA LYS A 243 3.62 2.26 -14.75
C LYS A 243 4.61 2.29 -15.90
N GLN A 244 4.37 3.15 -16.92
CA GLN A 244 5.29 3.27 -18.06
C GLN A 244 6.69 3.71 -17.63
N HIS A 245 6.81 4.64 -16.70
CA HIS A 245 8.09 5.07 -16.16
C HIS A 245 8.80 3.94 -15.41
N ILE A 246 8.09 3.20 -14.54
CA ILE A 246 8.65 2.06 -13.82
C ILE A 246 9.13 0.99 -14.81
N ILE A 247 8.35 0.69 -15.85
CA ILE A 247 8.71 -0.28 -16.89
C ILE A 247 10.05 0.09 -17.56
N ARG A 248 10.27 1.37 -17.87
CA ARG A 248 11.53 1.83 -18.47
C ARG A 248 12.73 1.63 -17.54
N ILE A 249 12.54 1.82 -16.22
CA ILE A 249 13.61 1.66 -15.22
C ILE A 249 13.89 0.17 -14.94
N VAL A 250 12.84 -0.65 -14.82
CA VAL A 250 12.95 -2.09 -14.51
C VAL A 250 13.40 -2.89 -15.71
N GLY A 251 13.08 -2.43 -16.92
CA GLY A 251 13.43 -3.11 -18.18
C GLY A 251 14.85 -2.82 -18.68
N GLN A 252 15.54 -1.89 -18.04
CA GLN A 252 16.97 -1.62 -18.26
C GLN A 252 17.84 -2.55 -17.40
#